data_8f73c39f039819d09476cfd269b8ef67
#
_entry.id   8f73c39f039819d09476cfd269b8ef67
#
_cell.length_a   1.000
_cell.length_b   1.000
_cell.length_c   1.000
_cell.angle_alpha   90.00
_cell.angle_beta   90.00
_cell.angle_gamma   90.00
#
_symmetry.space_group_name_H-M   'P 1'
#
loop_
_entity.id
_entity.type
_entity.pdbx_description
1 polymer ?
#
loop_
_entity_poly.entity_id
_entity_poly.type
_entity_poly.pdbx_seq_one_letter_code
_entity_poly.pdbx_strand_id
1 'polypeptide(L)'
;MMFLMIPYGAVIAYSSILAQEKGLTGVLPYFYIFLVAGMLVSKLSTQKIIDSGRHKALVYGSLAVLVVTMVSYLFLSTGIHLLAAGFFFGLGYGILQPLFQSFVTGTTPAPQRGVANATYMLSYDVGIGIGSLLMGCLQETIGLPMGFALTAIAYLVGGLVFLSYVDRYYRKLKNAAQ
;
A
#
# COMPACT_ATOMS: atom_id res chain seq x y z
N MET A 1 5.09 -4.64 -7.55
CA MET A 1 4.75 -3.36 -6.89
C MET A 1 3.51 -2.69 -7.49
N MET A 2 3.35 -2.65 -8.79
CA MET A 2 2.22 -2.00 -9.48
C MET A 2 0.84 -2.33 -8.86
N PHE A 3 0.50 -3.61 -8.68
CA PHE A 3 -0.80 -4.00 -8.07
C PHE A 3 -1.02 -3.45 -6.66
N LEU A 4 0.04 -3.32 -5.86
CA LEU A 4 -0.06 -2.77 -4.51
C LEU A 4 -0.28 -1.25 -4.50
N MET A 5 0.02 -0.57 -5.62
CA MET A 5 -0.14 0.87 -5.77
C MET A 5 -1.52 1.28 -6.28
N ILE A 6 -2.29 0.36 -6.84
CA ILE A 6 -3.65 0.64 -7.32
C ILE A 6 -4.55 1.21 -6.19
N PRO A 7 -4.69 0.54 -5.02
CA PRO A 7 -5.50 1.12 -3.95
C PRO A 7 -4.92 2.41 -3.38
N TYR A 8 -3.59 2.57 -3.40
CA TYR A 8 -2.97 3.81 -2.96
C TYR A 8 -3.37 5.00 -3.85
N GLY A 9 -3.36 4.81 -5.18
CA GLY A 9 -3.82 5.83 -6.13
C GLY A 9 -5.29 6.20 -5.90
N ALA A 10 -6.15 5.22 -5.65
CA ALA A 10 -7.55 5.45 -5.30
C ALA A 10 -7.69 6.29 -4.00
N VAL A 11 -6.96 5.95 -2.94
CA VAL A 11 -7.00 6.66 -1.66
C VAL A 11 -6.54 8.10 -1.80
N ILE A 12 -5.39 8.36 -2.44
CA ILE A 12 -4.86 9.71 -2.57
C ILE A 12 -5.76 10.60 -3.42
N ALA A 13 -6.33 10.07 -4.51
CA ALA A 13 -7.15 10.85 -5.43
C ALA A 13 -8.59 11.07 -4.92
N TYR A 14 -9.19 10.08 -4.26
CA TYR A 14 -10.64 10.09 -4.00
C TYR A 14 -11.05 10.18 -2.52
N SER A 15 -10.13 10.09 -1.56
CA SER A 15 -10.50 10.26 -0.13
C SER A 15 -11.08 11.65 0.16
N SER A 16 -10.64 12.69 -0.57
CA SER A 16 -11.18 14.03 -0.44
C SER A 16 -12.63 14.12 -0.94
N ILE A 17 -12.93 13.46 -2.05
CA ILE A 17 -14.28 13.44 -2.63
C ILE A 17 -15.22 12.67 -1.71
N LEU A 18 -14.78 11.50 -1.21
CA LEU A 18 -15.57 10.73 -0.24
C LEU A 18 -15.84 11.52 1.05
N ALA A 19 -14.85 12.25 1.56
CA ALA A 19 -15.03 13.10 2.73
C ALA A 19 -16.05 14.22 2.48
N GLN A 20 -16.07 14.81 1.28
CA GLN A 20 -17.08 15.81 0.88
C GLN A 20 -18.47 15.21 0.80
N GLU A 21 -18.63 14.06 0.15
CA GLU A 21 -19.92 13.33 0.06
C GLU A 21 -20.49 12.98 1.44
N LYS A 22 -19.62 12.69 2.41
CA LYS A 22 -20.01 12.36 3.79
C LYS A 22 -20.13 13.60 4.71
N GLY A 23 -19.93 14.83 4.20
CA GLY A 23 -19.95 16.05 5.02
C GLY A 23 -18.78 16.17 6.01
N LEU A 24 -17.66 15.48 5.75
CA LEU A 24 -16.49 15.40 6.63
C LEU A 24 -15.33 16.32 6.19
N THR A 25 -15.60 17.37 5.43
CA THR A 25 -14.59 18.27 4.85
C THR A 25 -13.65 18.89 5.88
N GLY A 26 -14.17 19.23 7.07
CA GLY A 26 -13.36 19.82 8.14
C GLY A 26 -12.30 18.88 8.73
N VAL A 27 -12.44 17.58 8.52
CA VAL A 27 -11.51 16.54 9.02
C VAL A 27 -10.45 16.18 7.98
N LEU A 28 -10.68 16.52 6.72
CA LEU A 28 -9.83 16.13 5.59
C LEU A 28 -8.35 16.51 5.72
N PRO A 29 -7.95 17.72 6.16
CA PRO A 29 -6.54 18.05 6.34
C PRO A 29 -5.86 17.10 7.35
N TYR A 30 -6.57 16.73 8.39
CA TYR A 30 -6.06 15.81 9.43
C TYR A 30 -5.92 14.38 8.91
N PHE A 31 -6.74 13.95 7.95
CA PHE A 31 -6.62 12.63 7.33
C PHE A 31 -5.21 12.40 6.76
N TYR A 32 -4.68 13.35 5.99
CA TYR A 32 -3.33 13.23 5.43
C TYR A 32 -2.24 13.29 6.50
N ILE A 33 -2.45 14.07 7.57
CA ILE A 33 -1.52 14.10 8.71
C ILE A 33 -1.47 12.72 9.40
N PHE A 34 -2.64 12.10 9.65
CA PHE A 34 -2.72 10.78 10.26
C PHE A 34 -2.15 9.69 9.34
N LEU A 35 -2.35 9.79 8.03
CA LEU A 35 -1.75 8.90 7.03
C LEU A 35 -0.21 8.97 7.11
N VAL A 36 0.36 10.16 7.10
CA VAL A 36 1.81 10.36 7.22
C VAL A 36 2.32 9.89 8.58
N ALA A 37 1.59 10.15 9.67
CA ALA A 37 1.94 9.68 11.00
C ALA A 37 1.99 8.14 11.05
N GLY A 38 1.02 7.45 10.45
CA GLY A 38 1.03 5.99 10.29
C GLY A 38 2.27 5.48 9.54
N MET A 39 2.62 6.15 8.42
CA MET A 39 3.85 5.83 7.67
C MET A 39 5.12 6.01 8.52
N LEU A 40 5.22 7.08 9.30
CA LEU A 40 6.38 7.33 10.16
C LEU A 40 6.50 6.28 11.25
N VAL A 41 5.40 5.99 11.96
CA VAL A 41 5.37 4.96 13.01
C VAL A 41 5.80 3.60 12.45
N SER A 42 5.29 3.22 11.28
CA SER A 42 5.67 1.96 10.65
C SER A 42 7.13 1.91 10.24
N LYS A 43 7.69 2.98 9.67
CA LYS A 43 9.11 3.04 9.28
C LYS A 43 10.03 2.88 10.48
N LEU A 44 9.74 3.54 11.60
CA LEU A 44 10.53 3.42 12.84
C LEU A 44 10.48 2.02 13.45
N SER A 45 9.32 1.35 13.37
CA SER A 45 9.13 0.02 13.92
C SER A 45 9.68 -1.09 13.02
N THR A 46 9.63 -0.88 11.70
CA THR A 46 9.93 -1.92 10.71
C THR A 46 11.42 -2.23 10.61
N GLN A 47 12.32 -1.25 10.78
CA GLN A 47 13.75 -1.48 10.69
C GLN A 47 14.22 -2.58 11.65
N LYS A 48 13.76 -2.56 12.91
CA LYS A 48 14.11 -3.58 13.91
C LYS A 48 13.62 -4.99 13.54
N ILE A 49 12.50 -5.08 12.82
CA ILE A 49 11.88 -6.38 12.46
C ILE A 49 12.49 -6.92 11.16
N ILE A 50 12.91 -6.05 10.24
CA ILE A 50 13.64 -6.44 9.01
C ILE A 50 14.94 -7.13 9.41
N ASP A 51 15.67 -6.58 10.37
CA ASP A 51 16.92 -7.16 10.86
C ASP A 51 16.75 -8.54 11.50
N SER A 52 15.54 -8.84 12.03
CA SER A 52 15.20 -10.15 12.60
C SER A 52 14.85 -11.24 11.56
N GLY A 53 14.87 -10.92 10.26
CA GLY A 53 14.59 -11.86 9.17
C GLY A 53 13.12 -12.26 8.98
N ARG A 54 12.19 -11.61 9.69
CA ARG A 54 10.74 -11.91 9.65
C ARG A 54 9.99 -11.18 8.52
N HIS A 55 10.58 -11.07 7.34
CA HIS A 55 10.02 -10.34 6.20
C HIS A 55 8.60 -10.77 5.81
N LYS A 56 8.31 -12.07 5.88
CA LYS A 56 6.98 -12.59 5.54
C LYS A 56 5.89 -12.10 6.47
N ALA A 57 6.14 -12.15 7.77
CA ALA A 57 5.16 -11.69 8.77
C ALA A 57 4.84 -10.20 8.58
N LEU A 58 5.84 -9.39 8.19
CA LEU A 58 5.64 -7.98 7.87
C LEU A 58 4.77 -7.79 6.64
N VAL A 59 5.04 -8.53 5.54
CA VAL A 59 4.23 -8.42 4.32
C VAL A 59 2.78 -8.82 4.59
N TYR A 60 2.55 -9.97 5.23
CA TYR A 60 1.18 -10.42 5.53
C TYR A 60 0.45 -9.49 6.49
N GLY A 61 1.12 -9.06 7.57
CA GLY A 61 0.53 -8.13 8.52
C GLY A 61 0.14 -6.81 7.86
N SER A 62 1.02 -6.27 7.03
CA SER A 62 0.74 -5.02 6.29
C SER A 62 -0.40 -5.19 5.29
N LEU A 63 -0.42 -6.28 4.53
CA LEU A 63 -1.49 -6.56 3.57
C LEU A 63 -2.84 -6.75 4.28
N ALA A 64 -2.86 -7.46 5.41
CA ALA A 64 -4.08 -7.65 6.19
C ALA A 64 -4.62 -6.30 6.69
N VAL A 65 -3.76 -5.45 7.25
CA VAL A 65 -4.14 -4.10 7.69
C VAL A 65 -4.70 -3.28 6.53
N LEU A 66 -4.05 -3.30 5.36
CA LEU A 66 -4.49 -2.56 4.19
C LEU A 66 -5.84 -3.06 3.65
N VAL A 67 -6.04 -4.38 3.56
CA VAL A 67 -7.32 -4.97 3.13
C VAL A 67 -8.44 -4.58 4.09
N VAL A 68 -8.21 -4.74 5.41
CA VAL A 68 -9.20 -4.36 6.42
C VAL A 68 -9.53 -2.87 6.33
N THR A 69 -8.51 -2.03 6.15
CA THR A 69 -8.70 -0.58 5.99
C THR A 69 -9.53 -0.26 4.75
N MET A 70 -9.25 -0.88 3.59
CA MET A 70 -10.04 -0.66 2.38
C MET A 70 -11.50 -1.08 2.55
N VAL A 71 -11.74 -2.23 3.17
CA VAL A 71 -13.10 -2.71 3.45
C VAL A 71 -13.81 -1.80 4.46
N SER A 72 -13.09 -1.20 5.41
CA SER A 72 -13.69 -0.29 6.40
C SER A 72 -14.30 0.98 5.77
N TYR A 73 -13.86 1.39 4.58
CA TYR A 73 -14.48 2.51 3.86
C TYR A 73 -15.95 2.28 3.50
N LEU A 74 -16.41 1.02 3.42
CA LEU A 74 -17.84 0.71 3.26
C LEU A 74 -18.70 1.24 4.41
N PHE A 75 -18.15 1.28 5.61
CA PHE A 75 -18.82 1.67 6.84
C PHE A 75 -18.45 3.08 7.29
N LEU A 76 -17.81 3.86 6.41
CA LEU A 76 -17.35 5.21 6.74
C LEU A 76 -18.54 6.14 7.03
N SER A 77 -18.67 6.59 8.28
CA SER A 77 -19.75 7.45 8.75
C SER A 77 -19.30 8.63 9.60
N THR A 78 -18.09 8.56 10.19
CA THR A 78 -17.59 9.55 11.13
C THR A 78 -16.20 10.07 10.77
N GLY A 79 -15.88 11.30 11.20
CA GLY A 79 -14.54 11.86 11.01
C GLY A 79 -13.44 11.05 11.71
N ILE A 80 -13.72 10.50 12.89
CA ILE A 80 -12.77 9.64 13.63
C ILE A 80 -12.46 8.39 12.83
N HIS A 81 -13.46 7.78 12.19
CA HIS A 81 -13.26 6.62 11.33
C HIS A 81 -12.36 6.97 10.14
N LEU A 82 -12.57 8.13 9.51
CA LEU A 82 -11.73 8.60 8.40
C LEU A 82 -10.27 8.79 8.85
N LEU A 83 -10.02 9.40 10.02
CA LEU A 83 -8.68 9.57 10.57
C LEU A 83 -8.01 8.22 10.89
N ALA A 84 -8.75 7.31 11.51
CA ALA A 84 -8.26 5.96 11.80
C ALA A 84 -7.92 5.20 10.50
N ALA A 85 -8.78 5.27 9.48
CA ALA A 85 -8.50 4.67 8.18
C ALA A 85 -7.22 5.25 7.55
N GLY A 86 -7.02 6.58 7.60
CA GLY A 86 -5.78 7.21 7.16
C GLY A 86 -4.55 6.67 7.90
N PHE A 87 -4.60 6.60 9.22
CA PHE A 87 -3.50 6.13 10.04
C PHE A 87 -3.14 4.66 9.75
N PHE A 88 -4.11 3.76 9.75
CA PHE A 88 -3.88 2.33 9.47
C PHE A 88 -3.44 2.09 8.02
N PHE A 89 -3.97 2.86 7.07
CA PHE A 89 -3.51 2.82 5.70
C PHE A 89 -2.03 3.23 5.60
N GLY A 90 -1.66 4.34 6.22
CA GLY A 90 -0.27 4.80 6.29
C GLY A 90 0.65 3.79 6.97
N LEU A 91 0.18 3.15 8.05
CA LEU A 91 0.93 2.14 8.79
C LEU A 91 1.24 0.92 7.90
N GLY A 92 0.24 0.35 7.24
CA GLY A 92 0.44 -0.80 6.34
C GLY A 92 1.32 -0.46 5.14
N TYR A 93 1.08 0.70 4.53
CA TYR A 93 1.81 1.16 3.36
C TYR A 93 3.28 1.51 3.65
N GLY A 94 3.53 2.17 4.78
CA GLY A 94 4.88 2.57 5.21
C GLY A 94 5.82 1.38 5.48
N ILE A 95 5.28 0.17 5.66
CA ILE A 95 6.05 -1.08 5.74
C ILE A 95 6.35 -1.63 4.34
N LEU A 96 5.34 -1.71 3.48
CA LEU A 96 5.46 -2.39 2.18
C LEU A 96 6.43 -1.70 1.25
N GLN A 97 6.39 -0.37 1.15
CA GLN A 97 7.22 0.38 0.23
C GLN A 97 8.73 0.13 0.43
N PRO A 98 9.32 0.38 1.63
CA PRO A 98 10.75 0.18 1.83
C PRO A 98 11.14 -1.30 1.79
N LEU A 99 10.24 -2.20 2.20
CA LEU A 99 10.50 -3.63 2.17
C LEU A 99 10.64 -4.14 0.73
N PHE A 100 9.73 -3.79 -0.16
CA PHE A 100 9.83 -4.17 -1.58
C PHE A 100 11.02 -3.50 -2.28
N GLN A 101 11.33 -2.25 -1.94
CA GLN A 101 12.52 -1.58 -2.45
C GLN A 101 13.80 -2.29 -2.01
N SER A 102 13.87 -2.77 -0.77
CA SER A 102 15.02 -3.53 -0.27
C SER A 102 15.18 -4.86 -0.98
N PHE A 103 14.09 -5.54 -1.36
CA PHE A 103 14.16 -6.75 -2.18
C PHE A 103 14.74 -6.46 -3.57
N VAL A 104 14.30 -5.38 -4.22
CA VAL A 104 14.82 -5.01 -5.54
C VAL A 104 16.32 -4.69 -5.48
N THR A 105 16.74 -3.85 -4.53
CA THR A 105 18.16 -3.47 -4.40
C THR A 105 19.04 -4.61 -3.90
N GLY A 106 18.51 -5.46 -3.03
CA GLY A 106 19.24 -6.60 -2.46
C GLY A 106 19.47 -7.77 -3.44
N THR A 107 18.59 -7.89 -4.46
CA THR A 107 18.70 -8.95 -5.47
C THR A 107 19.39 -8.50 -6.76
N THR A 108 19.72 -7.19 -6.89
CA THR A 108 20.30 -6.62 -8.09
C THR A 108 21.79 -6.34 -7.90
N PRO A 109 22.66 -6.73 -8.85
CA PRO A 109 24.09 -6.37 -8.83
C PRO A 109 24.30 -4.87 -8.77
N ALA A 110 25.35 -4.44 -8.07
CA ALA A 110 25.64 -3.03 -7.80
C ALA A 110 25.58 -2.11 -9.05
N PRO A 111 26.14 -2.49 -10.23
CA PRO A 111 26.09 -1.64 -11.43
C PRO A 111 24.66 -1.44 -11.99
N GLN A 112 23.73 -2.34 -11.70
CA GLN A 112 22.36 -2.33 -12.26
C GLN A 112 21.32 -1.79 -11.26
N ARG A 113 21.70 -1.46 -10.03
CA ARG A 113 20.75 -1.00 -8.99
C ARG A 113 20.02 0.28 -9.38
N GLY A 114 20.65 1.18 -10.12
CA GLY A 114 20.01 2.40 -10.61
C GLY A 114 18.83 2.10 -11.54
N VAL A 115 19.06 1.23 -12.52
CA VAL A 115 18.01 0.82 -13.49
C VAL A 115 16.89 0.05 -12.78
N ALA A 116 17.23 -0.87 -11.89
CA ALA A 116 16.26 -1.64 -11.13
C ALA A 116 15.38 -0.74 -10.24
N ASN A 117 15.97 0.26 -9.58
CA ASN A 117 15.22 1.21 -8.77
C ASN A 117 14.33 2.11 -9.65
N ALA A 118 14.79 2.56 -10.82
CA ALA A 118 13.98 3.33 -11.75
C ALA A 118 12.78 2.51 -12.25
N THR A 119 12.98 1.24 -12.60
CA THR A 119 11.89 0.32 -12.99
C THR A 119 10.89 0.11 -11.84
N TYR A 120 11.39 -0.02 -10.61
CA TYR A 120 10.55 -0.11 -9.42
C TYR A 120 9.69 1.14 -9.25
N MET A 121 10.27 2.34 -9.36
CA MET A 121 9.54 3.61 -9.26
C MET A 121 8.52 3.78 -10.40
N LEU A 122 8.88 3.42 -11.62
CA LEU A 122 7.95 3.45 -12.75
C LEU A 122 6.73 2.54 -12.49
N SER A 123 6.94 1.32 -11.99
CA SER A 123 5.84 0.41 -11.66
C SER A 123 4.95 0.94 -10.53
N TYR A 124 5.52 1.72 -9.62
CA TYR A 124 4.84 2.44 -8.55
C TYR A 124 3.92 3.51 -9.13
N ASP A 125 4.45 4.41 -9.97
CA ASP A 125 3.71 5.52 -10.57
C ASP A 125 2.59 5.04 -11.50
N VAL A 126 2.87 4.02 -12.32
CA VAL A 126 1.86 3.37 -13.17
C VAL A 126 0.73 2.78 -12.33
N GLY A 127 1.04 2.13 -11.20
CA GLY A 127 0.03 1.59 -10.29
C GLY A 127 -0.88 2.68 -9.71
N ILE A 128 -0.32 3.80 -9.30
CA ILE A 128 -1.08 4.97 -8.81
C ILE A 128 -2.00 5.52 -9.90
N GLY A 129 -1.47 5.70 -11.12
CA GLY A 129 -2.24 6.19 -12.26
C GLY A 129 -3.42 5.27 -12.58
N ILE A 130 -3.18 3.97 -12.69
CA ILE A 130 -4.24 2.96 -12.91
C ILE A 130 -5.28 3.02 -11.79
N GLY A 131 -4.85 3.12 -10.54
CA GLY A 131 -5.74 3.18 -9.37
C GLY A 131 -6.66 4.39 -9.39
N SER A 132 -6.11 5.56 -9.73
CA SER A 132 -6.88 6.80 -9.85
C SER A 132 -7.91 6.71 -10.97
N LEU A 133 -7.53 6.18 -12.15
CA LEU A 133 -8.43 6.00 -13.29
C LEU A 133 -9.53 4.97 -13.00
N LEU A 134 -9.16 3.82 -12.44
CA LEU A 134 -10.13 2.79 -12.04
C LEU A 134 -11.15 3.33 -11.05
N MET A 135 -10.69 4.10 -10.06
CA MET A 135 -11.60 4.67 -9.07
C MET A 135 -12.55 5.69 -9.70
N GLY A 136 -12.10 6.46 -10.70
CA GLY A 136 -12.95 7.35 -11.49
C GLY A 136 -14.12 6.60 -12.16
N CYS A 137 -13.83 5.46 -12.80
CA CYS A 137 -14.88 4.63 -13.41
C CYS A 137 -15.79 3.98 -12.35
N LEU A 138 -15.22 3.50 -11.26
CA LEU A 138 -15.97 2.81 -10.21
C LEU A 138 -16.93 3.74 -9.46
N GLN A 139 -16.52 4.99 -9.21
CA GLN A 139 -17.38 5.94 -8.49
C GLN A 139 -18.70 6.22 -9.21
N GLU A 140 -18.69 6.26 -10.55
CA GLU A 140 -19.88 6.53 -11.35
C GLU A 140 -20.85 5.34 -11.37
N THR A 141 -20.34 4.12 -11.22
CA THR A 141 -21.15 2.89 -11.37
C THR A 141 -21.63 2.33 -10.03
N ILE A 142 -20.77 2.30 -9.02
CA ILE A 142 -21.03 1.63 -7.73
C ILE A 142 -20.79 2.52 -6.52
N GLY A 143 -20.35 3.76 -6.72
CA GLY A 143 -20.04 4.72 -5.65
C GLY A 143 -18.68 4.50 -5.00
N LEU A 144 -18.16 5.53 -4.33
CA LEU A 144 -16.82 5.55 -3.75
C LEU A 144 -16.59 4.48 -2.67
N PRO A 145 -17.50 4.23 -1.68
CA PRO A 145 -17.23 3.24 -0.65
C PRO A 145 -17.01 1.83 -1.20
N MET A 146 -17.84 1.42 -2.16
CA MET A 146 -17.71 0.10 -2.80
C MET A 146 -16.46 0.06 -3.70
N GLY A 147 -16.16 1.16 -4.40
CA GLY A 147 -14.94 1.30 -5.20
C GLY A 147 -13.68 1.06 -4.35
N PHE A 148 -13.56 1.66 -3.17
CA PHE A 148 -12.45 1.41 -2.25
C PHE A 148 -12.37 -0.06 -1.83
N ALA A 149 -13.49 -0.68 -1.46
CA ALA A 149 -13.50 -2.08 -1.07
C ALA A 149 -13.06 -3.01 -2.21
N LEU A 150 -13.49 -2.73 -3.46
CA LEU A 150 -13.06 -3.51 -4.62
C LEU A 150 -11.57 -3.36 -4.92
N THR A 151 -10.97 -2.18 -4.71
CA THR A 151 -9.52 -2.02 -4.89
C THR A 151 -8.71 -2.88 -3.91
N ALA A 152 -9.29 -3.34 -2.79
CA ALA A 152 -8.63 -4.29 -1.90
C ALA A 152 -8.26 -5.61 -2.58
N ILE A 153 -8.94 -6.00 -3.66
CA ILE A 153 -8.61 -7.19 -4.47
C ILE A 153 -7.18 -7.07 -5.01
N ALA A 154 -6.72 -5.86 -5.35
CA ALA A 154 -5.36 -5.64 -5.83
C ALA A 154 -4.30 -5.99 -4.76
N TYR A 155 -4.59 -5.78 -3.47
CA TYR A 155 -3.73 -6.24 -2.38
C TYR A 155 -3.68 -7.76 -2.27
N LEU A 156 -4.83 -8.44 -2.45
CA LEU A 156 -4.87 -9.90 -2.45
C LEU A 156 -4.08 -10.48 -3.62
N VAL A 157 -4.26 -9.94 -4.82
CA VAL A 157 -3.47 -10.33 -6.01
C VAL A 157 -1.98 -10.05 -5.79
N GLY A 158 -1.62 -8.87 -5.29
CA GLY A 158 -0.23 -8.52 -4.95
C GLY A 158 0.39 -9.48 -3.93
N GLY A 159 -0.38 -9.87 -2.92
CA GLY A 159 0.01 -10.87 -1.93
C GLY A 159 0.24 -12.26 -2.52
N LEU A 160 -0.64 -12.71 -3.41
CA LEU A 160 -0.49 -13.99 -4.12
C LEU A 160 0.74 -14.00 -5.03
N VAL A 161 0.99 -12.90 -5.75
CA VAL A 161 2.20 -12.75 -6.57
C VAL A 161 3.46 -12.78 -5.70
N PHE A 162 3.43 -12.12 -4.55
CA PHE A 162 4.54 -12.17 -3.59
C PHE A 162 4.84 -13.60 -3.15
N LEU A 163 3.81 -14.37 -2.76
CA LEU A 163 3.95 -15.78 -2.35
C LEU A 163 4.52 -16.66 -3.44
N SER A 164 4.00 -16.51 -4.66
CA SER A 164 4.30 -17.42 -5.76
C SER A 164 5.71 -17.21 -6.32
N TYR A 165 6.15 -15.97 -6.41
CA TYR A 165 7.36 -15.58 -7.13
C TYR A 165 8.44 -14.97 -6.25
N VAL A 166 8.12 -13.91 -5.50
CA VAL A 166 9.15 -13.10 -4.82
C VAL A 166 9.80 -13.88 -3.69
N ASP A 167 9.03 -14.58 -2.88
CA ASP A 167 9.55 -15.39 -1.76
C ASP A 167 10.41 -16.56 -2.24
N ARG A 168 9.97 -17.26 -3.31
CA ARG A 168 10.75 -18.37 -3.88
C ARG A 168 12.07 -17.90 -4.50
N TYR A 169 12.03 -16.75 -5.20
CA TYR A 169 13.21 -16.18 -5.84
C TYR A 169 14.22 -15.67 -4.80
N TYR A 170 13.78 -14.96 -3.80
CA TYR A 170 14.62 -14.47 -2.71
C TYR A 170 15.31 -15.60 -1.94
N ARG A 171 14.61 -16.68 -1.65
CA ARG A 171 15.20 -17.88 -1.01
C ARG A 171 16.26 -18.55 -1.87
N LYS A 172 16.02 -18.67 -3.18
CA LYS A 172 17.02 -19.26 -4.10
C LYS A 172 18.31 -18.44 -4.11
N LEU A 173 18.21 -17.11 -4.16
CA LEU A 173 19.39 -16.24 -4.16
C LEU A 173 20.15 -16.29 -2.82
N LYS A 174 19.44 -16.34 -1.70
CA LYS A 174 20.07 -16.43 -0.38
C LYS A 174 20.83 -17.76 -0.19
N ASN A 175 20.26 -18.86 -0.68
CA ASN A 175 20.90 -20.18 -0.61
C ASN A 175 22.08 -20.32 -1.58
N ALA A 176 22.12 -19.56 -2.67
CA ALA A 176 23.23 -19.54 -3.62
C ALA A 176 24.40 -18.66 -3.17
N ALA A 177 24.18 -17.79 -2.18
CA ALA A 177 25.20 -16.89 -1.63
C ALA A 177 25.85 -17.42 -0.32
N GLN A 178 25.40 -18.57 0.18
CA GLN A 178 25.99 -19.34 1.28
C GLN A 178 26.82 -20.50 0.73
#